data_8b407121a80d9cbe79ccc2fb45438a1f
#
_entry.id   8b407121a80d9cbe79ccc2fb45438a1f
#
_cell.length_a   1.000
_cell.length_b   1.000
_cell.length_c   1.000
_cell.angle_alpha   90.00
_cell.angle_beta   90.00
_cell.angle_gamma   90.00
#
_symmetry.space_group_name_H-M   'P 1'
#
loop_
_entity.id
_entity.type
_entity.pdbx_description
1 polymer ?
#
loop_
_entity_poly.entity_id
_entity_poly.type
_entity_poly.pdbx_seq_one_letter_code
_entity_poly.pdbx_strand_id
1 'polypeptide(L)'
;QFTKEDVSPFDMFEYDYRTSVIKNPTGEVVFQMDNVEVPKQWSQIATDIIAQKYFRKAGVPQPDAHLNDAVGQGSLGREVSAKQVAHRMANCWKVWGERYNYFASPDDAQVFYEELVYCILNQACVPNSPQWFNTGLYETYGIKGKPQGHYYVDPADGELKKSTSAY
;
A
#
# COMPACT_ATOMS: atom_id res chain seq x y z
N GLN A 1 17.08 -6.62 14.87
CA GLN A 1 16.10 -5.53 14.78
C GLN A 1 16.75 -4.35 14.06
N PHE A 2 16.09 -3.83 13.02
CA PHE A 2 16.57 -2.69 12.23
C PHE A 2 16.00 -1.37 12.74
N THR A 3 14.75 -1.39 13.21
CA THR A 3 14.06 -0.23 13.77
C THR A 3 14.54 0.09 15.19
N LYS A 4 14.28 1.31 15.63
CA LYS A 4 14.62 1.82 16.96
C LYS A 4 13.34 2.12 17.71
N GLU A 5 13.35 1.84 19.01
CA GLU A 5 12.29 2.24 19.92
C GLU A 5 12.06 3.75 19.85
N ASP A 6 10.81 4.16 19.88
CA ASP A 6 10.36 5.56 19.82
C ASP A 6 10.75 6.34 18.54
N VAL A 7 11.20 5.65 17.49
CA VAL A 7 11.50 6.27 16.19
C VAL A 7 10.60 5.67 15.11
N SER A 8 9.80 6.51 14.46
CA SER A 8 9.00 6.07 13.32
C SER A 8 9.89 5.46 12.23
N PRO A 9 9.56 4.28 11.68
CA PRO A 9 10.32 3.67 10.60
C PRO A 9 10.40 4.56 9.35
N PHE A 10 9.45 5.48 9.18
CA PHE A 10 9.47 6.45 8.09
C PHE A 10 10.53 7.52 8.28
N ASP A 11 10.83 7.91 9.53
CA ASP A 11 11.80 8.96 9.85
C ASP A 11 13.25 8.44 9.80
N MET A 12 13.42 7.15 9.55
CA MET A 12 14.75 6.54 9.34
C MET A 12 15.29 6.74 7.91
N PHE A 13 14.53 7.41 7.04
CA PHE A 13 14.90 7.66 5.64
C PHE A 13 14.81 9.15 5.31
N GLU A 14 15.72 9.61 4.47
CA GLU A 14 15.55 10.85 3.72
C GLU A 14 14.71 10.59 2.47
N TYR A 15 13.85 11.52 2.09
CA TYR A 15 12.96 11.40 0.94
C TYR A 15 13.25 12.45 -0.12
N ASP A 16 13.06 12.05 -1.39
CA ASP A 16 13.04 12.91 -2.55
C ASP A 16 11.63 12.96 -3.16
N TYR A 17 11.34 14.06 -3.83
CA TYR A 17 10.15 14.22 -4.68
C TYR A 17 10.59 14.20 -6.13
N ARG A 18 10.21 13.19 -6.88
CA ARG A 18 10.68 12.93 -8.24
C ARG A 18 9.55 12.97 -9.25
N THR A 19 9.92 13.27 -10.50
CA THR A 19 9.02 13.12 -11.64
C THR A 19 9.26 11.78 -12.32
N SER A 20 8.17 11.05 -12.59
CA SER A 20 8.16 9.83 -13.39
C SER A 20 7.50 10.11 -14.74
N VAL A 21 8.18 9.81 -15.83
CA VAL A 21 7.72 10.09 -17.21
C VAL A 21 7.90 8.86 -18.09
N ILE A 22 6.85 8.46 -18.81
CA ILE A 22 6.95 7.52 -19.93
C ILE A 22 6.71 8.26 -21.22
N LYS A 23 7.60 8.03 -22.19
CA LYS A 23 7.43 8.50 -23.58
C LYS A 23 7.25 7.30 -24.50
N ASN A 24 6.42 7.44 -25.51
CA ASN A 24 6.33 6.47 -26.58
C ASN A 24 7.55 6.58 -27.53
N PRO A 25 7.72 5.66 -28.50
CA PRO A 25 8.84 5.69 -29.45
C PRO A 25 8.91 6.98 -30.29
N THR A 26 7.80 7.71 -30.42
CA THR A 26 7.76 9.00 -31.15
C THR A 26 8.12 10.20 -30.28
N GLY A 27 8.41 9.96 -28.98
CA GLY A 27 8.79 11.02 -28.01
C GLY A 27 7.62 11.70 -27.30
N GLU A 28 6.38 11.31 -27.58
CA GLU A 28 5.19 11.83 -26.93
C GLU A 28 5.07 11.27 -25.51
N VAL A 29 4.71 12.12 -24.54
CA VAL A 29 4.51 11.71 -23.15
C VAL A 29 3.18 10.97 -23.01
N VAL A 30 3.23 9.70 -22.65
CA VAL A 30 2.04 8.85 -22.42
C VAL A 30 1.68 8.71 -20.95
N PHE A 31 2.61 9.01 -20.06
CA PHE A 31 2.41 9.07 -18.62
C PHE A 31 3.36 10.09 -18.00
N GLN A 32 2.85 10.90 -17.08
CA GLN A 32 3.66 11.74 -16.22
C GLN A 32 3.04 11.80 -14.83
N MET A 33 3.90 11.76 -13.83
CA MET A 33 3.55 11.96 -12.45
C MET A 33 4.66 12.74 -11.77
N ASP A 34 4.32 13.92 -11.27
CA ASP A 34 5.23 14.77 -10.51
C ASP A 34 5.07 14.50 -9.01
N ASN A 35 6.06 14.93 -8.22
CA ASN A 35 6.06 14.84 -6.76
C ASN A 35 5.88 13.40 -6.23
N VAL A 36 6.47 12.43 -6.89
CA VAL A 36 6.53 11.04 -6.41
C VAL A 36 7.49 11.00 -5.23
N GLU A 37 6.97 10.80 -4.02
CA GLU A 37 7.77 10.71 -2.80
C GLU A 37 8.34 9.30 -2.63
N VAL A 38 9.66 9.19 -2.65
CA VAL A 38 10.40 7.93 -2.47
C VAL A 38 11.62 8.14 -1.56
N PRO A 39 12.13 7.09 -0.89
CA PRO A 39 13.42 7.18 -0.22
C PRO A 39 14.51 7.61 -1.20
N LYS A 40 15.36 8.53 -0.76
CA LYS A 40 16.40 9.17 -1.58
C LYS A 40 17.38 8.18 -2.21
N GLN A 41 17.62 7.05 -1.54
CA GLN A 41 18.50 5.98 -2.05
C GLN A 41 17.86 5.14 -3.18
N TRP A 42 16.56 5.26 -3.46
CA TRP A 42 15.93 4.52 -4.54
C TRP A 42 16.42 5.02 -5.89
N SER A 43 16.59 4.10 -6.85
CA SER A 43 16.89 4.48 -8.23
C SER A 43 15.71 5.16 -8.91
N GLN A 44 15.96 5.92 -9.98
CA GLN A 44 14.90 6.48 -10.82
C GLN A 44 14.02 5.37 -11.41
N ILE A 45 14.61 4.23 -11.79
CA ILE A 45 13.87 3.07 -12.31
C ILE A 45 12.90 2.52 -11.25
N ALA A 46 13.32 2.41 -9.99
CA ALA A 46 12.43 1.99 -8.90
C ALA A 46 11.28 2.98 -8.69
N THR A 47 11.58 4.29 -8.77
CA THR A 47 10.57 5.36 -8.71
C THR A 47 9.57 5.24 -9.85
N ASP A 48 10.03 5.04 -11.07
CA ASP A 48 9.17 4.90 -12.25
C ASP A 48 8.27 3.66 -12.15
N ILE A 49 8.82 2.54 -11.69
CA ILE A 49 8.05 1.30 -11.53
C ILE A 49 6.94 1.46 -10.50
N ILE A 50 7.25 2.02 -9.32
CA ILE A 50 6.22 2.19 -8.28
C ILE A 50 5.13 3.16 -8.71
N ALA A 51 5.50 4.30 -9.30
CA ALA A 51 4.55 5.33 -9.73
C ALA A 51 3.63 4.86 -10.85
N GLN A 52 4.18 4.15 -11.83
CA GLN A 52 3.44 3.74 -13.02
C GLN A 52 2.60 2.50 -12.82
N LYS A 53 3.12 1.52 -12.08
CA LYS A 53 2.52 0.19 -11.95
C LYS A 53 1.80 -0.02 -10.63
N TYR A 54 2.40 0.37 -9.52
CA TYR A 54 1.99 -0.10 -8.20
C TYR A 54 1.18 0.88 -7.37
N PHE A 55 1.35 2.18 -7.56
CA PHE A 55 0.50 3.15 -6.89
C PHE A 55 -0.96 2.94 -7.22
N ARG A 56 -1.80 2.86 -6.19
CA ARG A 56 -3.24 2.87 -6.36
C ARG A 56 -3.69 4.19 -6.97
N LYS A 57 -4.38 4.14 -8.10
CA LYS A 57 -4.68 5.32 -8.94
C LYS A 57 -5.96 6.06 -8.54
N ALA A 58 -6.82 5.45 -7.74
CA ALA A 58 -8.10 6.04 -7.33
C ALA A 58 -8.63 5.41 -6.04
N GLY A 59 -9.49 6.15 -5.33
CA GLY A 59 -10.15 5.69 -4.12
C GLY A 59 -9.30 5.80 -2.86
N VAL A 60 -8.14 6.44 -2.93
CA VAL A 60 -7.24 6.64 -1.79
C VAL A 60 -7.64 7.92 -1.05
N PRO A 61 -7.96 7.85 0.27
CA PRO A 61 -8.22 9.04 1.07
C PRO A 61 -7.04 10.00 1.03
N GLN A 62 -7.32 11.28 0.81
CA GLN A 62 -6.30 12.33 0.79
C GLN A 62 -6.23 13.04 2.14
N PRO A 63 -5.03 13.32 2.70
CA PRO A 63 -4.88 13.93 4.02
C PRO A 63 -5.39 15.37 4.10
N ASP A 64 -5.48 16.08 2.98
CA ASP A 64 -5.82 17.51 2.91
C ASP A 64 -7.29 17.80 2.57
N ALA A 65 -8.18 16.83 2.70
CA ALA A 65 -9.60 17.11 2.69
C ALA A 65 -9.91 17.98 3.93
N HIS A 66 -10.01 19.28 3.72
CA HIS A 66 -10.26 20.26 4.76
C HIS A 66 -11.37 19.80 5.70
N LEU A 67 -11.08 19.82 7.00
CA LEU A 67 -11.96 19.45 8.13
C LEU A 67 -13.28 20.26 8.19
N ASN A 68 -13.63 21.01 7.15
CA ASN A 68 -14.79 21.90 7.11
C ASN A 68 -15.94 21.46 6.21
N ASP A 69 -15.82 20.35 5.50
CA ASP A 69 -16.95 19.83 4.74
C ASP A 69 -17.78 18.93 5.66
N ALA A 70 -18.90 19.47 6.08
CA ALA A 70 -19.93 18.72 6.79
C ALA A 70 -20.23 17.43 6.02
N VAL A 71 -20.13 16.31 6.74
CA VAL A 71 -20.44 14.94 6.29
C VAL A 71 -19.38 14.26 5.41
N GLY A 72 -18.29 13.78 6.00
CA GLY A 72 -17.80 12.40 5.83
C GLY A 72 -17.23 11.95 4.48
N GLN A 73 -16.99 12.81 3.49
CA GLN A 73 -16.31 12.43 2.26
C GLN A 73 -15.09 13.33 2.04
N GLY A 74 -13.96 12.97 2.67
CA GLY A 74 -12.68 13.49 2.26
C GLY A 74 -12.45 13.22 0.76
N SER A 75 -11.75 14.13 0.07
CA SER A 75 -11.44 13.93 -1.35
C SER A 75 -10.69 12.61 -1.55
N LEU A 76 -11.12 11.82 -2.53
CA LEU A 76 -10.47 10.57 -2.92
C LEU A 76 -9.51 10.84 -4.08
N GLY A 77 -8.30 10.35 -3.96
CA GLY A 77 -7.27 10.52 -4.97
C GLY A 77 -6.49 9.25 -5.23
N ARG A 78 -5.19 9.40 -5.37
CA ARG A 78 -4.23 8.33 -5.65
C ARG A 78 -3.12 8.27 -4.61
N GLU A 79 -2.39 7.15 -4.58
CA GLU A 79 -1.10 7.09 -3.89
C GLU A 79 -0.07 7.95 -4.62
N VAL A 80 0.77 8.64 -3.85
CA VAL A 80 1.84 9.53 -4.32
C VAL A 80 3.17 9.25 -3.62
N SER A 81 3.17 8.41 -2.60
CA SER A 81 4.33 8.16 -1.74
C SER A 81 4.58 6.66 -1.54
N ALA A 82 5.85 6.27 -1.59
CA ALA A 82 6.28 4.94 -1.19
C ALA A 82 5.90 4.62 0.26
N LYS A 83 5.77 5.64 1.14
CA LYS A 83 5.29 5.49 2.51
C LYS A 83 3.89 4.88 2.56
N GLN A 84 2.98 5.35 1.69
CA GLN A 84 1.60 4.85 1.63
C GLN A 84 1.57 3.38 1.26
N VAL A 85 2.39 2.97 0.28
CA VAL A 85 2.47 1.57 -0.15
C VAL A 85 3.07 0.68 0.92
N ALA A 86 4.19 1.10 1.54
CA ALA A 86 4.81 0.36 2.64
C ALA A 86 3.85 0.22 3.82
N HIS A 87 3.18 1.33 4.20
CA HIS A 87 2.18 1.33 5.27
C HIS A 87 1.05 0.33 5.01
N ARG A 88 0.38 0.42 3.84
CA ARG A 88 -0.79 -0.43 3.60
C ARG A 88 -0.47 -1.92 3.58
N MET A 89 0.71 -2.30 3.04
CA MET A 89 1.12 -3.70 3.03
C MET A 89 1.47 -4.19 4.44
N ALA A 90 2.33 -3.47 5.15
CA ALA A 90 2.74 -3.84 6.50
C ALA A 90 1.56 -3.85 7.49
N ASN A 91 0.69 -2.84 7.40
CA ASN A 91 -0.51 -2.77 8.23
C ASN A 91 -1.48 -3.94 7.96
N CYS A 92 -1.66 -4.32 6.70
CA CYS A 92 -2.50 -5.46 6.36
C CYS A 92 -2.00 -6.76 7.01
N TRP A 93 -0.72 -7.03 6.92
CA TRP A 93 -0.13 -8.23 7.54
C TRP A 93 -0.14 -8.17 9.06
N LYS A 94 0.06 -6.97 9.65
CA LYS A 94 -0.11 -6.77 11.10
C LYS A 94 -1.54 -7.08 11.54
N VAL A 95 -2.55 -6.49 10.89
CA VAL A 95 -3.97 -6.72 11.20
C VAL A 95 -4.35 -8.20 11.07
N TRP A 96 -3.84 -8.89 10.06
CA TRP A 96 -4.05 -10.34 9.95
C TRP A 96 -3.39 -11.10 11.09
N GLY A 97 -2.16 -10.75 11.46
CA GLY A 97 -1.46 -11.37 12.57
C GLY A 97 -2.17 -11.16 13.91
N GLU A 98 -2.69 -9.96 14.15
CA GLU A 98 -3.51 -9.65 15.34
C GLU A 98 -4.82 -10.45 15.35
N ARG A 99 -5.53 -10.48 14.22
CA ARG A 99 -6.80 -11.22 14.07
C ARG A 99 -6.66 -12.72 14.36
N TYR A 100 -5.53 -13.29 13.99
CA TYR A 100 -5.27 -14.73 14.15
C TYR A 100 -4.31 -15.05 15.30
N ASN A 101 -4.05 -14.11 16.20
CA ASN A 101 -3.24 -14.28 17.39
C ASN A 101 -1.81 -14.81 17.11
N TYR A 102 -1.14 -14.25 16.10
CA TYR A 102 0.24 -14.63 15.75
C TYR A 102 1.27 -13.93 16.62
N PHE A 103 0.91 -12.85 17.29
CA PHE A 103 1.80 -12.07 18.14
C PHE A 103 1.59 -12.42 19.61
N ALA A 104 2.68 -12.43 20.39
CA ALA A 104 2.61 -12.66 21.83
C ALA A 104 2.08 -11.43 22.61
N SER A 105 2.28 -10.24 22.05
CA SER A 105 1.82 -8.97 22.63
C SER A 105 1.48 -7.95 21.55
N PRO A 106 0.76 -6.86 21.89
CA PRO A 106 0.57 -5.72 21.00
C PRO A 106 1.89 -5.06 20.59
N ASP A 107 2.89 -5.05 21.46
CA ASP A 107 4.20 -4.50 21.16
C ASP A 107 4.93 -5.32 20.08
N ASP A 108 4.82 -6.65 20.12
CA ASP A 108 5.37 -7.52 19.07
C ASP A 108 4.70 -7.24 17.73
N ALA A 109 3.39 -6.99 17.70
CA ALA A 109 2.67 -6.62 16.51
C ALA A 109 3.14 -5.26 15.94
N GLN A 110 3.42 -4.31 16.82
CA GLN A 110 3.92 -2.99 16.43
C GLN A 110 5.36 -3.10 15.89
N VAL A 111 6.24 -3.81 16.57
CA VAL A 111 7.61 -4.06 16.09
C VAL A 111 7.60 -4.78 14.73
N PHE A 112 6.75 -5.79 14.57
CA PHE A 112 6.59 -6.46 13.27
C PHE A 112 6.20 -5.51 12.14
N TYR A 113 5.26 -4.60 12.40
CA TYR A 113 4.85 -3.58 11.42
C TYR A 113 6.02 -2.65 11.07
N GLU A 114 6.73 -2.15 12.06
CA GLU A 114 7.84 -1.20 11.88
C GLU A 114 9.00 -1.83 11.10
N GLU A 115 9.37 -3.05 11.46
CA GLU A 115 10.40 -3.82 10.73
C GLU A 115 10.02 -4.07 9.28
N LEU A 116 8.75 -4.39 8.99
CA LEU A 116 8.29 -4.57 7.62
C LEU A 116 8.31 -3.27 6.82
N VAL A 117 7.85 -2.16 7.40
CA VAL A 117 7.93 -0.84 6.76
C VAL A 117 9.37 -0.50 6.42
N TYR A 118 10.28 -0.68 7.39
CA TYR A 118 11.70 -0.45 7.18
C TYR A 118 12.25 -1.34 6.05
N CYS A 119 11.99 -2.64 6.09
CA CYS A 119 12.48 -3.58 5.10
C CYS A 119 11.98 -3.28 3.68
N ILE A 120 10.72 -2.86 3.53
CA ILE A 120 10.15 -2.48 2.22
C ILE A 120 10.81 -1.20 1.71
N LEU A 121 10.90 -0.14 2.54
CA LEU A 121 11.49 1.14 2.14
C LEU A 121 12.99 1.04 1.89
N ASN A 122 13.68 0.17 2.62
CA ASN A 122 15.10 -0.12 2.41
C ASN A 122 15.38 -1.10 1.25
N GLN A 123 14.33 -1.60 0.58
CA GLN A 123 14.41 -2.63 -0.47
C GLN A 123 15.08 -3.94 -0.01
N ALA A 124 15.11 -4.21 1.29
CA ALA A 124 15.58 -5.48 1.85
C ALA A 124 14.54 -6.60 1.72
N CYS A 125 13.26 -6.22 1.60
CA CYS A 125 12.14 -7.11 1.33
C CYS A 125 11.34 -6.57 0.15
N VAL A 126 11.26 -7.34 -0.92
CA VAL A 126 10.55 -6.96 -2.14
C VAL A 126 9.50 -8.02 -2.47
N PRO A 127 8.25 -7.83 -2.02
CA PRO A 127 7.15 -8.73 -2.36
C PRO A 127 6.92 -8.82 -3.86
N ASN A 128 6.30 -9.92 -4.33
CA ASN A 128 5.94 -10.06 -5.74
C ASN A 128 4.79 -9.10 -6.14
N SER A 129 4.61 -8.92 -7.44
CA SER A 129 3.68 -7.93 -8.00
C SER A 129 2.25 -7.99 -7.46
N PRO A 130 1.61 -9.16 -7.23
CA PRO A 130 0.27 -9.20 -6.66
C PRO A 130 0.14 -8.53 -5.29
N GLN A 131 1.18 -8.57 -4.46
CA GLN A 131 1.20 -7.90 -3.16
C GLN A 131 1.22 -6.38 -3.33
N TRP A 132 2.06 -5.87 -4.21
CA TRP A 132 2.13 -4.44 -4.51
C TRP A 132 0.81 -3.87 -5.06
N PHE A 133 0.08 -4.67 -5.87
CA PHE A 133 -1.19 -4.21 -6.44
C PHE A 133 -2.35 -4.21 -5.45
N ASN A 134 -2.42 -5.21 -4.56
CA ASN A 134 -3.68 -5.51 -3.86
C ASN A 134 -3.59 -5.46 -2.35
N THR A 135 -2.44 -5.82 -1.75
CA THR A 135 -2.35 -5.97 -0.30
C THR A 135 -2.57 -4.66 0.42
N GLY A 136 -3.48 -4.68 1.37
CA GLY A 136 -3.79 -3.57 2.25
C GLY A 136 -4.77 -2.52 1.67
N LEU A 137 -5.23 -2.65 0.42
CA LEU A 137 -6.18 -1.70 -0.15
C LEU A 137 -7.50 -1.66 0.64
N TYR A 138 -7.99 -2.81 1.07
CA TYR A 138 -9.20 -2.90 1.87
C TYR A 138 -8.96 -2.48 3.33
N GLU A 139 -7.95 -3.06 3.98
CA GLU A 139 -7.68 -2.82 5.40
C GLU A 139 -7.28 -1.36 5.69
N THR A 140 -6.59 -0.70 4.75
CA THR A 140 -6.11 0.67 4.95
C THR A 140 -7.05 1.74 4.37
N TYR A 141 -7.63 1.47 3.20
CA TYR A 141 -8.43 2.48 2.47
C TYR A 141 -9.91 2.12 2.34
N GLY A 142 -10.33 0.94 2.78
CA GLY A 142 -11.70 0.45 2.58
C GLY A 142 -12.06 0.15 1.14
N ILE A 143 -11.06 0.06 0.25
CA ILE A 143 -11.28 -0.18 -1.18
C ILE A 143 -11.65 -1.64 -1.39
N LYS A 144 -12.90 -1.87 -1.78
CA LYS A 144 -13.43 -3.20 -2.08
C LYS A 144 -13.10 -3.59 -3.53
N GLY A 145 -12.54 -4.78 -3.70
CA GLY A 145 -12.39 -5.40 -5.01
C GLY A 145 -13.73 -5.89 -5.57
N LYS A 146 -13.84 -5.93 -6.91
CA LYS A 146 -14.98 -6.56 -7.56
C LYS A 146 -14.88 -8.08 -7.45
N PRO A 147 -16.01 -8.80 -7.34
CA PRO A 147 -16.00 -10.27 -7.34
C PRO A 147 -15.39 -10.76 -8.66
N GLN A 148 -14.52 -11.77 -8.55
CA GLN A 148 -13.83 -12.36 -9.69
C GLN A 148 -14.64 -13.51 -10.34
N GLY A 149 -15.81 -13.81 -9.75
CA GLY A 149 -16.69 -14.86 -10.23
C GLY A 149 -16.20 -16.29 -9.93
N HIS A 150 -15.25 -16.43 -9.00
CA HIS A 150 -14.78 -17.73 -8.53
C HIS A 150 -15.88 -18.48 -7.79
N TYR A 151 -15.85 -19.80 -7.88
CA TYR A 151 -16.71 -20.68 -7.10
C TYR A 151 -15.93 -21.24 -5.90
N TYR A 152 -16.62 -21.40 -4.79
CA TYR A 152 -16.07 -22.00 -3.57
C TYR A 152 -17.12 -22.89 -2.92
N VAL A 153 -16.68 -23.86 -2.13
CA VAL A 153 -17.57 -24.67 -1.30
C VAL A 153 -17.75 -23.94 0.02
N ASP A 154 -18.98 -23.56 0.35
CA ASP A 154 -19.28 -22.90 1.61
C ASP A 154 -19.09 -23.87 2.78
N PRO A 155 -18.22 -23.58 3.75
CA PRO A 155 -18.00 -24.48 4.88
C PRO A 155 -19.19 -24.62 5.82
N ALA A 156 -20.18 -23.72 5.75
CA ALA A 156 -21.37 -23.77 6.61
C ALA A 156 -22.41 -24.82 6.15
N ASP A 157 -22.52 -25.03 4.83
CA ASP A 157 -23.56 -25.92 4.27
C ASP A 157 -23.02 -26.93 3.24
N GLY A 158 -21.75 -26.81 2.85
CA GLY A 158 -21.12 -27.67 1.86
C GLY A 158 -21.54 -27.40 0.41
N GLU A 159 -22.32 -26.35 0.15
CA GLU A 159 -22.81 -26.03 -1.20
C GLU A 159 -21.78 -25.23 -2.01
N LEU A 160 -21.83 -25.42 -3.33
CA LEU A 160 -21.02 -24.66 -4.29
C LEU A 160 -21.64 -23.29 -4.51
N LYS A 161 -20.94 -22.25 -4.05
CA LYS A 161 -21.38 -20.85 -4.19
C LYS A 161 -20.43 -20.06 -5.08
N LYS A 162 -20.97 -19.05 -5.74
CA LYS A 162 -20.19 -18.08 -6.50
C LYS A 162 -19.80 -16.91 -5.61
N SER A 163 -18.52 -16.53 -5.64
CA SER A 163 -18.04 -15.39 -4.88
C SER A 163 -18.75 -14.09 -5.28
N THR A 164 -19.26 -13.38 -4.30
CA THR A 164 -19.92 -12.06 -4.43
C THR A 164 -18.99 -10.91 -4.07
N SER A 165 -17.79 -11.20 -3.58
CA SER A 165 -16.75 -10.21 -3.23
C SER A 165 -15.38 -10.71 -3.69
N ALA A 166 -14.37 -9.86 -3.60
CA ALA A 166 -12.98 -10.24 -3.84
C ALA A 166 -12.30 -10.84 -2.58
N TYR A 167 -13.03 -10.92 -1.48
CA TYR A 167 -12.54 -11.35 -0.15
C TYR A 167 -13.45 -12.44 0.40
#